data_55fa935000c08b47555852c89b9223e9
#
_entry.id   55fa935000c08b47555852c89b9223e9
#
_cell.length_a   1.000
_cell.length_b   1.000
_cell.length_c   1.000
_cell.angle_alpha   90.00
_cell.angle_beta   90.00
_cell.angle_gamma   90.00
#
_symmetry.space_group_name_H-M   'P 1'
#
loop_
_entity.id
_entity.type
_entity.pdbx_description
1 polymer ?
#
loop_
_entity_poly.entity_id
_entity_poly.type
_entity_poly.pdbx_seq_one_letter_code
_entity_poly.pdbx_strand_id
1 'polypeptide(L)'
;ALFNEWMLGMGALYIKKQLPAVATLFTTHATSIGRSIAGNNKALYAYMDGYNGDQMAGELNMEAKHSLEKQTALHVDCFTTVSDITARECKQLLDKAPDIVTPNGFEPNFVPSDKEYDKKRMAARRDLLNVAEKLLGCPISPDAFLVSTSGRYEYRNKGIDVFIEAMNRVRTSGRLQREVVAFIMVPAWVRDARADLKEVIDKNIRTTSPMQMPFVTHWLNQMEQDKVLNYISHAGFTNSATDKLKIIFVPCYLDGHDGILNKPYYDLLIGMDATVYPSYYE
;
A
#
# COMPACT_ATOMS: atom_id res chain seq x y z
N ALA A 1 12.64 14.43 24.24
CA ALA A 1 11.91 14.80 23.00
C ALA A 1 11.97 13.62 22.05
N LEU A 2 10.85 13.33 21.37
CA LEU A 2 10.71 12.22 20.42
C LEU A 2 10.59 12.78 19.01
N PHE A 3 11.36 12.23 18.08
CA PHE A 3 11.39 12.63 16.67
C PHE A 3 11.24 11.40 15.78
N ASN A 4 10.32 11.47 14.84
CA ASN A 4 10.08 10.40 13.88
C ASN A 4 10.41 10.86 12.47
N GLU A 5 11.14 10.05 11.73
CA GLU A 5 11.53 10.25 10.36
C GLU A 5 12.43 11.47 10.10
N TRP A 6 13.15 11.44 8.99
CA TRP A 6 14.10 12.47 8.57
C TRP A 6 13.53 13.90 8.60
N MET A 7 12.22 14.05 8.39
CA MET A 7 11.53 15.35 8.35
C MET A 7 11.66 16.13 9.66
N LEU A 8 11.75 15.44 10.81
CA LEU A 8 11.90 16.06 12.11
C LEU A 8 13.37 16.17 12.53
N GLY A 9 14.30 15.71 11.72
CA GLY A 9 15.74 15.68 12.05
C GLY A 9 16.31 17.05 12.40
N MET A 10 15.92 18.10 11.66
CA MET A 10 16.39 19.46 11.97
C MET A 10 15.95 19.91 13.39
N GLY A 11 14.72 19.54 13.79
CA GLY A 11 14.22 19.80 15.14
C GLY A 11 15.02 19.06 16.21
N ALA A 12 15.37 17.80 15.96
CA ALA A 12 16.19 17.01 16.85
C ALA A 12 17.58 17.62 17.06
N LEU A 13 18.25 17.98 15.98
CA LEU A 13 19.57 18.63 16.02
C LEU A 13 19.51 20.02 16.68
N TYR A 14 18.44 20.79 16.45
CA TYR A 14 18.23 22.06 17.11
C TYR A 14 18.08 21.91 18.62
N ILE A 15 17.22 20.98 19.10
CA ILE A 15 17.05 20.70 20.53
C ILE A 15 18.36 20.24 21.15
N LYS A 16 19.07 19.32 20.50
CA LYS A 16 20.37 18.83 20.98
C LYS A 16 21.37 19.96 21.18
N LYS A 17 21.37 20.95 20.29
CA LYS A 17 22.29 22.11 20.38
C LYS A 17 21.85 23.16 21.38
N GLN A 18 20.55 23.51 21.41
CA GLN A 18 20.08 24.65 22.20
C GLN A 18 19.58 24.29 23.60
N LEU A 19 19.16 23.05 23.80
CA LEU A 19 18.57 22.55 25.03
C LEU A 19 19.24 21.22 25.46
N PRO A 20 20.55 21.19 25.73
CA PRO A 20 21.31 19.95 25.93
C PRO A 20 20.85 19.12 27.14
N ALA A 21 20.04 19.68 28.02
CA ALA A 21 19.43 18.97 29.15
C ALA A 21 18.19 18.13 28.72
N VAL A 22 17.71 18.32 27.50
CA VAL A 22 16.56 17.56 26.96
C VAL A 22 17.09 16.36 26.19
N ALA A 23 16.84 15.15 26.70
CA ALA A 23 17.17 13.92 25.98
C ALA A 23 16.38 13.82 24.67
N THR A 24 17.06 13.38 23.62
CA THR A 24 16.52 13.25 22.26
C THR A 24 16.49 11.79 21.83
N LEU A 25 15.32 11.33 21.36
CA LEU A 25 15.15 10.03 20.74
C LEU A 25 14.69 10.22 19.29
N PHE A 26 15.37 9.58 18.35
CA PHE A 26 15.05 9.61 16.93
C PHE A 26 14.71 8.21 16.44
N THR A 27 13.59 8.07 15.74
CA THR A 27 13.15 6.81 15.13
C THR A 27 13.06 6.96 13.62
N THR A 28 13.75 6.09 12.87
CA THR A 28 13.50 5.93 11.44
C THR A 28 12.79 4.59 11.19
N HIS A 29 11.69 4.63 10.44
CA HIS A 29 10.93 3.43 10.08
C HIS A 29 11.47 2.77 8.80
N ALA A 30 12.12 3.56 7.97
CA ALA A 30 12.77 3.13 6.74
C ALA A 30 13.77 4.21 6.34
N THR A 31 15.01 3.87 5.96
CA THR A 31 15.95 4.91 5.56
C THR A 31 15.50 5.57 4.27
N SER A 32 15.62 6.91 4.19
CA SER A 32 15.23 7.65 2.98
C SER A 32 16.00 7.19 1.75
N ILE A 33 17.28 6.86 1.92
CA ILE A 33 18.13 6.40 0.83
C ILE A 33 17.86 4.94 0.45
N GLY A 34 17.61 4.03 1.40
CA GLY A 34 17.27 2.63 1.12
C GLY A 34 15.97 2.51 0.35
N ARG A 35 14.95 3.28 0.75
CA ARG A 35 13.68 3.41 0.00
C ARG A 35 13.91 3.86 -1.44
N SER A 36 14.81 4.82 -1.65
CA SER A 36 15.12 5.36 -2.96
C SER A 36 15.90 4.34 -3.81
N ILE A 37 16.87 3.63 -3.24
CA ILE A 37 17.61 2.55 -3.92
C ILE A 37 16.62 1.48 -4.42
N ALA A 38 15.78 0.96 -3.54
CA ALA A 38 14.78 -0.05 -3.87
C ALA A 38 13.76 0.44 -4.91
N GLY A 39 13.25 1.67 -4.76
CA GLY A 39 12.29 2.28 -5.67
C GLY A 39 12.83 2.54 -7.08
N ASN A 40 14.16 2.64 -7.23
CA ASN A 40 14.86 2.80 -8.51
C ASN A 40 15.35 1.47 -9.10
N ASN A 41 14.72 0.34 -8.77
CA ASN A 41 15.05 -1.00 -9.28
C ASN A 41 16.47 -1.50 -8.95
N LYS A 42 17.11 -0.93 -7.96
CA LYS A 42 18.39 -1.44 -7.48
C LYS A 42 18.12 -2.53 -6.42
N ALA A 43 18.82 -3.64 -6.51
CA ALA A 43 18.60 -4.80 -5.63
C ALA A 43 19.22 -4.55 -4.25
N LEU A 44 18.55 -3.73 -3.43
CA LEU A 44 19.04 -3.27 -2.13
C LEU A 44 19.55 -4.42 -1.25
N TYR A 45 18.68 -5.39 -0.98
CA TYR A 45 19.01 -6.45 -0.02
C TYR A 45 20.01 -7.47 -0.54
N ALA A 46 20.06 -7.68 -1.88
CA ALA A 46 21.03 -8.59 -2.50
C ALA A 46 22.46 -8.04 -2.46
N TYR A 47 22.61 -6.72 -2.48
CA TYR A 47 23.91 -6.04 -2.55
C TYR A 47 24.07 -5.01 -1.41
N MET A 48 23.40 -5.21 -0.29
CA MET A 48 23.39 -4.26 0.84
C MET A 48 24.80 -3.85 1.26
N ASP A 49 25.68 -4.80 1.44
CA ASP A 49 27.03 -4.56 1.95
C ASP A 49 27.94 -3.82 0.95
N GLY A 50 27.52 -3.74 -0.32
CA GLY A 50 28.25 -3.03 -1.38
C GLY A 50 27.79 -1.58 -1.58
N TYR A 51 26.68 -1.15 -0.98
CA TYR A 51 26.20 0.21 -1.12
C TYR A 51 26.86 1.14 -0.10
N ASN A 52 27.28 2.31 -0.59
CA ASN A 52 27.64 3.45 0.26
C ASN A 52 26.49 4.46 0.23
N GLY A 53 25.98 4.84 1.42
CA GLY A 53 24.80 5.71 1.53
C GLY A 53 25.00 7.10 0.93
N ASP A 54 26.15 7.71 1.17
CA ASP A 54 26.46 9.06 0.67
C ASP A 54 26.64 9.06 -0.86
N GLN A 55 27.31 8.04 -1.41
CA GLN A 55 27.44 7.88 -2.87
C GLN A 55 26.06 7.68 -3.52
N MET A 56 25.24 6.79 -2.96
CA MET A 56 23.90 6.52 -3.46
C MET A 56 22.99 7.75 -3.37
N ALA A 57 23.15 8.55 -2.31
CA ALA A 57 22.42 9.81 -2.18
C ALA A 57 22.76 10.77 -3.32
N GLY A 58 24.03 10.89 -3.70
CA GLY A 58 24.46 11.69 -4.85
C GLY A 58 23.88 11.16 -6.18
N GLU A 59 23.96 9.84 -6.42
CA GLU A 59 23.41 9.21 -7.63
C GLU A 59 21.89 9.40 -7.78
N LEU A 60 21.16 9.45 -6.69
CA LEU A 60 19.70 9.48 -6.67
C LEU A 60 19.11 10.84 -6.31
N ASN A 61 19.92 11.89 -6.21
CA ASN A 61 19.55 13.26 -5.84
C ASN A 61 18.81 13.31 -4.48
N MET A 62 19.35 12.56 -3.50
CA MET A 62 18.78 12.42 -2.16
C MET A 62 19.65 13.03 -1.06
N GLU A 63 20.71 13.76 -1.40
CA GLU A 63 21.75 14.25 -0.47
C GLU A 63 21.16 15.01 0.72
N ALA A 64 20.20 15.92 0.45
CA ALA A 64 19.61 16.74 1.51
C ALA A 64 18.84 15.91 2.56
N LYS A 65 18.05 14.92 2.10
CA LYS A 65 17.29 14.05 2.99
C LYS A 65 18.19 13.06 3.71
N HIS A 66 19.08 12.43 2.96
CA HIS A 66 20.03 11.45 3.48
C HIS A 66 20.97 12.07 4.52
N SER A 67 21.59 13.20 4.21
CA SER A 67 22.50 13.87 5.15
C SER A 67 21.80 14.28 6.45
N LEU A 68 20.58 14.82 6.34
CA LEU A 68 19.80 15.19 7.52
C LEU A 68 19.46 13.95 8.38
N GLU A 69 18.99 12.87 7.79
CA GLU A 69 18.69 11.61 8.47
C GLU A 69 19.94 11.05 9.17
N LYS A 70 21.04 10.93 8.42
CA LYS A 70 22.33 10.44 8.91
C LYS A 70 22.86 11.27 10.08
N GLN A 71 22.90 12.61 9.93
CA GLN A 71 23.40 13.50 11.00
C GLN A 71 22.48 13.44 12.23
N THR A 72 21.17 13.29 12.05
CA THR A 72 20.25 13.13 13.16
C THR A 72 20.56 11.83 13.91
N ALA A 73 20.66 10.70 13.21
CA ALA A 73 20.97 9.40 13.79
C ALA A 73 22.30 9.41 14.57
N LEU A 74 23.31 10.12 14.07
CA LEU A 74 24.64 10.22 14.70
C LEU A 74 24.68 11.08 15.96
N HIS A 75 23.78 12.06 16.12
CA HIS A 75 23.90 13.08 17.18
C HIS A 75 22.82 13.02 18.26
N VAL A 76 21.72 12.26 18.08
CA VAL A 76 20.71 12.08 19.13
C VAL A 76 21.24 11.22 20.28
N ASP A 77 20.57 11.27 21.43
CA ASP A 77 20.95 10.45 22.59
C ASP A 77 20.55 8.99 22.43
N CYS A 78 19.46 8.73 21.69
CA CYS A 78 19.02 7.37 21.39
C CYS A 78 18.48 7.33 19.95
N PHE A 79 19.04 6.45 19.13
CA PHE A 79 18.59 6.17 17.76
C PHE A 79 17.88 4.82 17.72
N THR A 80 16.67 4.78 17.19
CA THR A 80 15.86 3.56 17.11
C THR A 80 15.32 3.31 15.70
N THR A 81 14.98 2.06 15.43
CA THR A 81 14.26 1.64 14.22
C THR A 81 13.27 0.53 14.54
N VAL A 82 12.46 0.12 13.56
CA VAL A 82 11.30 -0.74 13.77
C VAL A 82 11.51 -2.21 13.44
N SER A 83 12.64 -2.58 12.83
CA SER A 83 12.93 -3.98 12.46
C SER A 83 14.43 -4.24 12.33
N ASP A 84 14.83 -5.51 12.44
CA ASP A 84 16.23 -5.93 12.29
C ASP A 84 16.76 -5.67 10.88
N ILE A 85 15.89 -5.78 9.85
CA ILE A 85 16.31 -5.50 8.48
C ILE A 85 16.58 -4.01 8.28
N THR A 86 15.75 -3.15 8.86
CA THR A 86 15.98 -1.69 8.85
C THR A 86 17.21 -1.34 9.69
N ALA A 87 17.47 -2.07 10.78
CA ALA A 87 18.70 -1.85 11.59
C ALA A 87 19.98 -2.15 10.78
N ARG A 88 19.99 -3.21 9.99
CA ARG A 88 21.10 -3.50 9.05
C ARG A 88 21.25 -2.39 8.02
N GLU A 89 20.14 -1.92 7.48
CA GLU A 89 20.10 -0.82 6.51
C GLU A 89 20.66 0.48 7.11
N CYS A 90 20.23 0.85 8.33
CA CYS A 90 20.76 2.00 9.05
C CYS A 90 22.28 1.90 9.26
N LYS A 91 22.75 0.74 9.72
CA LYS A 91 24.18 0.51 9.90
C LYS A 91 24.98 0.71 8.61
N GLN A 92 24.47 0.19 7.49
CA GLN A 92 25.17 0.23 6.20
C GLN A 92 25.08 1.59 5.51
N LEU A 93 23.90 2.21 5.54
CA LEU A 93 23.63 3.41 4.73
C LEU A 93 23.75 4.71 5.50
N LEU A 94 23.54 4.70 6.82
CA LEU A 94 23.68 5.87 7.69
C LEU A 94 24.97 5.86 8.51
N ASP A 95 25.81 4.84 8.38
CA ASP A 95 27.01 4.61 9.20
C ASP A 95 26.71 4.59 10.72
N LYS A 96 25.47 4.29 11.10
CA LYS A 96 25.03 4.24 12.50
C LYS A 96 24.08 3.07 12.71
N ALA A 97 24.49 2.10 13.51
CA ALA A 97 23.56 1.09 13.99
C ALA A 97 22.58 1.73 15.01
N PRO A 98 21.28 1.40 14.95
CA PRO A 98 20.36 1.84 15.99
C PRO A 98 20.75 1.25 17.35
N ASP A 99 20.44 2.01 18.40
CA ASP A 99 20.71 1.59 19.77
C ASP A 99 19.69 0.53 20.23
N ILE A 100 18.44 0.61 19.72
CA ILE A 100 17.35 -0.31 20.04
C ILE A 100 16.46 -0.49 18.80
N VAL A 101 15.98 -1.73 18.60
CA VAL A 101 14.89 -2.04 17.65
C VAL A 101 13.58 -2.04 18.41
N THR A 102 12.65 -1.18 17.99
CA THR A 102 11.32 -1.01 18.60
C THR A 102 10.23 -1.30 17.56
N PRO A 103 9.77 -2.55 17.42
CA PRO A 103 8.75 -2.89 16.44
C PRO A 103 7.49 -2.06 16.60
N ASN A 104 6.82 -1.78 15.46
CA ASN A 104 5.54 -1.09 15.48
C ASN A 104 4.53 -1.84 16.35
N GLY A 105 3.79 -1.10 17.16
CA GLY A 105 2.72 -1.66 17.97
C GLY A 105 1.50 -2.03 17.12
N PHE A 106 0.69 -2.95 17.63
CA PHE A 106 -0.59 -3.33 17.06
C PHE A 106 -1.69 -3.17 18.13
N GLU A 107 -2.75 -2.46 17.77
CA GLU A 107 -3.93 -2.25 18.61
C GLU A 107 -5.03 -3.22 18.19
N PRO A 108 -5.32 -4.29 18.94
CA PRO A 108 -6.30 -5.30 18.55
C PRO A 108 -7.76 -4.89 18.77
N ASN A 109 -8.01 -3.78 19.47
CA ASN A 109 -9.36 -3.40 19.91
C ASN A 109 -10.35 -3.12 18.78
N PHE A 110 -9.86 -2.88 17.55
CA PHE A 110 -10.73 -2.69 16.38
C PHE A 110 -11.18 -4.03 15.75
N VAL A 111 -10.61 -5.15 16.17
CA VAL A 111 -11.03 -6.46 15.68
C VAL A 111 -12.36 -6.82 16.33
N PRO A 112 -13.41 -7.13 15.56
CA PRO A 112 -14.71 -7.49 16.11
C PRO A 112 -14.64 -8.73 16.99
N SER A 113 -15.48 -8.78 18.02
CA SER A 113 -15.69 -10.00 18.78
C SER A 113 -16.25 -11.13 17.90
N ASP A 114 -16.04 -12.40 18.30
CA ASP A 114 -16.50 -13.57 17.55
C ASP A 114 -17.99 -13.52 17.18
N LYS A 115 -18.82 -12.98 18.07
CA LYS A 115 -20.27 -12.85 17.86
C LYS A 115 -20.63 -11.84 16.75
N GLU A 116 -19.80 -10.84 16.51
CA GLU A 116 -20.03 -9.80 15.50
C GLU A 116 -19.24 -10.06 14.21
N TYR A 117 -18.23 -10.92 14.27
CA TYR A 117 -17.31 -11.15 13.17
C TYR A 117 -18.04 -11.56 11.90
N ASP A 118 -18.86 -12.64 11.96
CA ASP A 118 -19.57 -13.16 10.79
C ASP A 118 -20.52 -12.12 10.19
N LYS A 119 -21.24 -11.38 11.04
CA LYS A 119 -22.17 -10.33 10.60
C LYS A 119 -21.43 -9.22 9.86
N LYS A 120 -20.33 -8.72 10.42
CA LYS A 120 -19.51 -7.67 9.81
C LYS A 120 -18.85 -8.16 8.51
N ARG A 121 -18.33 -9.40 8.53
CA ARG A 121 -17.75 -10.04 7.36
C ARG A 121 -18.75 -10.15 6.21
N MET A 122 -19.96 -10.66 6.47
CA MET A 122 -21.00 -10.77 5.44
C MET A 122 -21.42 -9.40 4.89
N ALA A 123 -21.52 -8.39 5.75
CA ALA A 123 -21.81 -7.02 5.32
C ALA A 123 -20.72 -6.45 4.41
N ALA A 124 -19.45 -6.58 4.81
CA ALA A 124 -18.32 -6.13 4.01
C ALA A 124 -18.24 -6.84 2.64
N ARG A 125 -18.43 -8.16 2.62
CA ARG A 125 -18.46 -8.94 1.38
C ARG A 125 -19.56 -8.46 0.44
N ARG A 126 -20.78 -8.25 0.96
CA ARG A 126 -21.91 -7.75 0.18
C ARG A 126 -21.60 -6.39 -0.44
N ASP A 127 -20.99 -5.47 0.33
CA ASP A 127 -20.67 -4.12 -0.14
C ASP A 127 -19.59 -4.18 -1.24
N LEU A 128 -18.54 -4.99 -1.07
CA LEU A 128 -17.49 -5.21 -2.07
C LEU A 128 -18.02 -5.86 -3.34
N LEU A 129 -18.83 -6.91 -3.22
CA LEU A 129 -19.43 -7.60 -4.36
C LEU A 129 -20.43 -6.69 -5.11
N ASN A 130 -21.24 -5.90 -4.38
CA ASN A 130 -22.15 -4.96 -5.00
C ASN A 130 -21.42 -3.93 -5.87
N VAL A 131 -20.32 -3.35 -5.38
CA VAL A 131 -19.50 -2.43 -6.19
C VAL A 131 -18.93 -3.13 -7.41
N ALA A 132 -18.41 -4.34 -7.24
CA ALA A 132 -17.88 -5.13 -8.35
C ALA A 132 -18.96 -5.46 -9.40
N GLU A 133 -20.12 -5.94 -8.98
CA GLU A 133 -21.24 -6.26 -9.90
C GLU A 133 -21.72 -5.04 -10.68
N LYS A 134 -21.86 -3.88 -10.00
CA LYS A 134 -22.27 -2.64 -10.67
C LYS A 134 -21.23 -2.18 -11.70
N LEU A 135 -19.95 -2.25 -11.35
CA LEU A 135 -18.87 -1.85 -12.24
C LEU A 135 -18.71 -2.79 -13.45
N LEU A 136 -18.86 -4.09 -13.22
CA LEU A 136 -18.62 -5.13 -14.22
C LEU A 136 -19.88 -5.51 -15.03
N GLY A 137 -21.04 -5.07 -14.58
CA GLY A 137 -22.31 -5.34 -15.27
C GLY A 137 -22.69 -6.82 -15.34
N CYS A 138 -22.19 -7.64 -14.43
CA CYS A 138 -22.52 -9.06 -14.34
C CYS A 138 -22.63 -9.51 -12.88
N PRO A 139 -23.47 -10.50 -12.59
CA PRO A 139 -23.53 -11.09 -11.26
C PRO A 139 -22.21 -11.78 -10.92
N ILE A 140 -21.83 -11.72 -9.65
CA ILE A 140 -20.67 -12.41 -9.10
C ILE A 140 -21.15 -13.40 -8.03
N SER A 141 -20.58 -14.60 -8.02
CA SER A 141 -20.96 -15.59 -7.02
C SER A 141 -20.77 -15.04 -5.59
N PRO A 142 -21.76 -15.20 -4.69
CA PRO A 142 -21.60 -14.86 -3.29
C PRO A 142 -20.41 -15.55 -2.63
N ASP A 143 -20.04 -16.73 -3.15
CA ASP A 143 -18.92 -17.56 -2.69
C ASP A 143 -17.60 -17.22 -3.43
N ALA A 144 -17.57 -16.18 -4.25
CA ALA A 144 -16.34 -15.76 -4.91
C ALA A 144 -15.20 -15.53 -3.89
N PHE A 145 -13.97 -15.91 -4.27
CA PHE A 145 -12.80 -15.65 -3.44
C PHE A 145 -12.37 -14.19 -3.57
N LEU A 146 -12.47 -13.47 -2.48
CA LEU A 146 -12.04 -12.07 -2.44
C LEU A 146 -10.61 -11.97 -1.93
N VAL A 147 -9.73 -11.46 -2.76
CA VAL A 147 -8.32 -11.26 -2.42
C VAL A 147 -7.94 -9.79 -2.62
N SER A 148 -7.10 -9.25 -1.73
CA SER A 148 -6.65 -7.87 -1.88
C SER A 148 -5.17 -7.68 -1.62
N THR A 149 -4.66 -6.57 -2.16
CA THR A 149 -3.43 -5.92 -1.72
C THR A 149 -3.75 -4.48 -1.36
N SER A 150 -3.01 -3.92 -0.40
CA SER A 150 -3.19 -2.54 0.03
C SER A 150 -1.86 -1.93 0.48
N GLY A 151 -1.85 -0.63 0.73
CA GLY A 151 -0.67 0.09 1.17
C GLY A 151 -0.47 1.40 0.42
N ARG A 152 0.73 1.99 0.51
CA ARG A 152 1.09 3.19 -0.25
C ARG A 152 1.29 2.86 -1.73
N TYR A 153 1.06 3.85 -2.60
CA TYR A 153 1.30 3.70 -4.04
C TYR A 153 2.81 3.74 -4.39
N GLU A 154 3.53 2.83 -3.79
CA GLU A 154 4.93 2.56 -4.12
C GLU A 154 4.97 1.29 -5.00
N TYR A 155 4.71 1.46 -6.29
CA TYR A 155 4.38 0.41 -7.26
C TYR A 155 5.28 -0.82 -7.17
N ARG A 156 6.61 -0.62 -7.07
CA ARG A 156 7.62 -1.69 -6.92
C ARG A 156 7.84 -2.07 -5.47
N ASN A 157 8.05 -1.08 -4.60
CA ASN A 157 8.40 -1.34 -3.21
C ASN A 157 7.31 -2.12 -2.47
N LYS A 158 6.04 -1.83 -2.77
CA LYS A 158 4.89 -2.55 -2.20
C LYS A 158 4.44 -3.75 -3.03
N GLY A 159 5.19 -4.10 -4.10
CA GLY A 159 4.94 -5.28 -4.90
C GLY A 159 3.59 -5.29 -5.61
N ILE A 160 3.05 -4.11 -5.97
CA ILE A 160 1.77 -4.03 -6.67
C ILE A 160 1.88 -4.73 -8.03
N ASP A 161 3.01 -4.57 -8.71
CA ASP A 161 3.35 -5.28 -9.94
C ASP A 161 3.38 -6.80 -9.75
N VAL A 162 3.97 -7.27 -8.65
CA VAL A 162 4.02 -8.70 -8.30
C VAL A 162 2.62 -9.25 -8.04
N PHE A 163 1.76 -8.47 -7.36
CA PHE A 163 0.37 -8.86 -7.13
C PHE A 163 -0.40 -9.00 -8.45
N ILE A 164 -0.32 -8.02 -9.34
CA ILE A 164 -1.01 -8.07 -10.65
C ILE A 164 -0.51 -9.25 -11.48
N GLU A 165 0.82 -9.45 -11.53
CA GLU A 165 1.40 -10.59 -12.25
C GLU A 165 0.97 -11.94 -11.64
N ALA A 166 0.92 -12.06 -10.32
CA ALA A 166 0.42 -13.26 -9.66
C ALA A 166 -1.05 -13.54 -10.04
N MET A 167 -1.91 -12.51 -10.04
CA MET A 167 -3.29 -12.63 -10.47
C MET A 167 -3.40 -13.03 -11.95
N ASN A 168 -2.54 -12.49 -12.81
CA ASN A 168 -2.48 -12.86 -14.22
C ASN A 168 -2.10 -14.33 -14.39
N ARG A 169 -1.08 -14.82 -13.69
CA ARG A 169 -0.69 -16.25 -13.73
C ARG A 169 -1.78 -17.17 -13.22
N VAL A 170 -2.48 -16.79 -12.15
CA VAL A 170 -3.62 -17.56 -11.62
C VAL A 170 -4.73 -17.60 -12.67
N ARG A 171 -5.07 -16.45 -13.29
CA ARG A 171 -6.09 -16.35 -14.34
C ARG A 171 -5.78 -17.25 -15.54
N THR A 172 -4.55 -17.22 -16.02
CA THR A 172 -4.12 -17.96 -17.23
C THR A 172 -3.81 -19.43 -16.96
N SER A 173 -3.71 -19.85 -15.69
CA SER A 173 -3.40 -21.24 -15.33
C SER A 173 -4.49 -22.25 -15.70
N GLY A 174 -5.72 -21.79 -15.90
CA GLY A 174 -6.90 -22.64 -16.12
C GLY A 174 -7.33 -23.49 -14.90
N ARG A 175 -6.72 -23.28 -13.73
CA ARG A 175 -6.95 -24.11 -12.53
C ARG A 175 -8.00 -23.58 -11.56
N LEU A 176 -8.57 -22.40 -11.84
CA LEU A 176 -9.55 -21.79 -10.94
C LEU A 176 -10.82 -22.64 -10.85
N GLN A 177 -11.13 -23.10 -9.64
CA GLN A 177 -12.34 -23.88 -9.34
C GLN A 177 -13.54 -22.95 -9.06
N ARG A 178 -13.29 -21.78 -8.48
CA ARG A 178 -14.31 -20.76 -8.17
C ARG A 178 -13.91 -19.39 -8.73
N GLU A 179 -14.89 -18.50 -8.76
CA GLU A 179 -14.67 -17.11 -9.17
C GLU A 179 -13.78 -16.39 -8.16
N VAL A 180 -12.92 -15.50 -8.65
CA VAL A 180 -12.00 -14.69 -7.86
C VAL A 180 -12.21 -13.22 -8.19
N VAL A 181 -12.29 -12.37 -7.18
CA VAL A 181 -12.26 -10.91 -7.34
C VAL A 181 -11.06 -10.36 -6.58
N ALA A 182 -10.11 -9.81 -7.31
CA ALA A 182 -8.90 -9.21 -6.78
C ALA A 182 -9.06 -7.70 -6.65
N PHE A 183 -8.84 -7.17 -5.45
CA PHE A 183 -8.92 -5.74 -5.18
C PHE A 183 -7.51 -5.17 -4.92
N ILE A 184 -7.18 -4.08 -5.62
CA ILE A 184 -5.98 -3.27 -5.36
C ILE A 184 -6.45 -2.01 -4.64
N MET A 185 -6.30 -1.98 -3.31
CA MET A 185 -6.77 -0.89 -2.43
C MET A 185 -5.59 0.03 -2.07
N VAL A 186 -5.14 0.82 -3.05
CA VAL A 186 -3.92 1.62 -2.92
C VAL A 186 -4.21 3.06 -3.34
N PRO A 187 -4.14 4.04 -2.42
CA PRO A 187 -4.41 5.44 -2.75
C PRO A 187 -3.47 5.96 -3.82
N ALA A 188 -4.03 6.42 -4.94
CA ALA A 188 -3.31 7.06 -6.05
C ALA A 188 -3.66 8.56 -6.12
N TRP A 189 -3.24 9.24 -7.18
CA TRP A 189 -3.60 10.63 -7.39
C TRP A 189 -5.02 10.75 -7.94
N VAL A 190 -5.99 10.52 -7.05
CA VAL A 190 -7.43 10.56 -7.36
C VAL A 190 -7.86 11.98 -7.75
N ARG A 191 -8.73 12.06 -8.77
CA ARG A 191 -9.46 13.26 -9.12
C ARG A 191 -10.84 13.27 -8.45
N ASP A 192 -11.67 12.25 -8.75
CA ASP A 192 -13.04 12.16 -8.26
C ASP A 192 -13.52 10.71 -8.12
N ALA A 193 -14.50 10.47 -7.25
CA ALA A 193 -15.32 9.27 -7.31
C ALA A 193 -16.10 9.23 -8.65
N ARG A 194 -16.27 8.06 -9.21
CA ARG A 194 -17.01 7.90 -10.47
C ARG A 194 -18.50 8.18 -10.27
N ALA A 195 -19.00 9.27 -10.86
CA ALA A 195 -20.38 9.67 -10.74
C ALA A 195 -21.36 8.62 -11.37
N ASP A 196 -20.97 8.00 -12.48
CA ASP A 196 -21.72 6.93 -13.13
C ASP A 196 -21.87 5.69 -12.23
N LEU A 197 -20.77 5.25 -11.62
CA LEU A 197 -20.78 4.12 -10.67
C LEU A 197 -21.55 4.46 -9.40
N LYS A 198 -21.33 5.66 -8.87
CA LYS A 198 -22.04 6.15 -7.68
C LYS A 198 -23.57 6.16 -7.93
N GLU A 199 -24.00 6.68 -9.06
CA GLU A 199 -25.44 6.76 -9.40
C GLU A 199 -26.10 5.36 -9.42
N VAL A 200 -25.45 4.36 -10.03
CA VAL A 200 -26.06 3.01 -10.09
C VAL A 200 -26.02 2.31 -8.73
N ILE A 201 -25.06 2.61 -7.88
CA ILE A 201 -25.02 2.10 -6.50
C ILE A 201 -26.13 2.73 -5.67
N ASP A 202 -26.19 4.07 -5.63
CA ASP A 202 -27.14 4.82 -4.81
C ASP A 202 -28.60 4.52 -5.17
N LYS A 203 -28.90 4.37 -6.47
CA LYS A 203 -30.22 4.03 -6.98
C LYS A 203 -30.47 2.53 -7.09
N ASN A 204 -29.52 1.69 -6.69
CA ASN A 204 -29.54 0.24 -6.83
C ASN A 204 -29.96 -0.23 -8.24
N ILE A 205 -29.47 0.43 -9.28
CA ILE A 205 -29.75 0.09 -10.68
C ILE A 205 -29.00 -1.21 -11.03
N ARG A 206 -29.71 -2.13 -11.66
CA ARG A 206 -29.09 -3.34 -12.21
C ARG A 206 -28.32 -3.00 -13.49
N THR A 207 -27.02 -3.22 -13.48
CA THR A 207 -26.18 -3.13 -14.68
C THR A 207 -26.11 -4.50 -15.38
N THR A 208 -26.12 -4.50 -16.70
CA THR A 208 -26.09 -5.73 -17.54
C THR A 208 -24.93 -5.76 -18.52
N SER A 209 -24.08 -4.73 -18.49
CA SER A 209 -22.87 -4.62 -19.28
C SER A 209 -21.79 -3.90 -18.46
N PRO A 210 -20.51 -4.20 -18.71
CA PRO A 210 -19.42 -3.50 -18.04
C PRO A 210 -19.50 -2.00 -18.30
N MET A 211 -19.17 -1.22 -17.28
CA MET A 211 -18.98 0.22 -17.43
C MET A 211 -17.73 0.51 -18.26
N GLN A 212 -17.63 1.72 -18.80
CA GLN A 212 -16.38 2.18 -19.39
C GLN A 212 -15.26 2.08 -18.33
N MET A 213 -14.09 1.56 -18.73
CA MET A 213 -12.98 1.30 -17.79
C MET A 213 -13.38 0.46 -16.57
N PRO A 214 -13.77 -0.82 -16.76
CA PRO A 214 -14.33 -1.66 -15.69
C PRO A 214 -13.28 -2.19 -14.71
N PHE A 215 -12.21 -1.44 -14.53
CA PHE A 215 -11.07 -1.78 -13.67
C PHE A 215 -10.88 -0.83 -12.50
N VAL A 216 -11.60 0.30 -12.46
CA VAL A 216 -11.31 1.36 -11.51
C VAL A 216 -12.58 2.00 -10.95
N THR A 217 -12.58 2.28 -9.67
CA THR A 217 -13.72 2.86 -8.94
C THR A 217 -13.73 4.39 -8.92
N HIS A 218 -12.58 5.02 -9.18
CA HIS A 218 -12.40 6.48 -9.13
C HIS A 218 -11.60 6.94 -10.34
N TRP A 219 -11.88 8.15 -10.81
CA TRP A 219 -11.08 8.78 -11.86
C TRP A 219 -9.78 9.32 -11.28
N LEU A 220 -8.67 9.08 -11.97
CA LEU A 220 -7.35 9.62 -11.62
C LEU A 220 -7.06 10.88 -12.43
N ASN A 221 -6.19 11.75 -11.90
CA ASN A 221 -5.72 12.92 -12.63
C ASN A 221 -4.93 12.55 -13.90
N GLN A 222 -4.26 11.40 -13.90
CA GLN A 222 -3.43 10.90 -15.01
C GLN A 222 -3.72 9.42 -15.30
N MET A 223 -4.94 9.12 -15.78
CA MET A 223 -5.39 7.75 -16.09
C MET A 223 -4.43 6.99 -17.02
N GLU A 224 -3.99 7.65 -18.10
CA GLU A 224 -3.15 7.02 -19.13
C GLU A 224 -1.71 6.73 -18.67
N GLN A 225 -1.26 7.40 -17.61
CA GLN A 225 0.10 7.24 -17.07
C GLN A 225 0.13 6.37 -15.81
N ASP A 226 -1.03 5.93 -15.34
CA ASP A 226 -1.11 5.11 -14.13
C ASP A 226 -0.54 3.71 -14.36
N LYS A 227 0.45 3.35 -13.53
CA LYS A 227 1.18 2.09 -13.68
C LYS A 227 0.32 0.85 -13.43
N VAL A 228 -0.65 0.95 -12.52
CA VAL A 228 -1.57 -0.16 -12.18
C VAL A 228 -2.49 -0.42 -13.36
N LEU A 229 -3.17 0.62 -13.88
CA LEU A 229 -4.08 0.50 -15.01
C LEU A 229 -3.35 0.06 -16.28
N ASN A 230 -2.16 0.59 -16.53
CA ASN A 230 -1.34 0.19 -17.67
C ASN A 230 -0.93 -1.27 -17.60
N TYR A 231 -0.56 -1.77 -16.41
CA TYR A 231 -0.19 -3.18 -16.28
C TYR A 231 -1.41 -4.11 -16.38
N ILE A 232 -2.53 -3.76 -15.79
CA ILE A 232 -3.79 -4.52 -15.95
C ILE A 232 -4.15 -4.65 -17.44
N SER A 233 -4.07 -3.56 -18.19
CA SER A 233 -4.32 -3.54 -19.64
C SER A 233 -3.28 -4.37 -20.39
N HIS A 234 -1.99 -4.20 -20.12
CA HIS A 234 -0.90 -4.94 -20.76
C HIS A 234 -1.00 -6.46 -20.51
N ALA A 235 -1.39 -6.85 -19.31
CA ALA A 235 -1.58 -8.26 -18.93
C ALA A 235 -2.85 -8.87 -19.57
N GLY A 236 -3.66 -8.07 -20.27
CA GLY A 236 -4.84 -8.54 -21.00
C GLY A 236 -6.01 -8.94 -20.10
N PHE A 237 -6.20 -8.28 -18.97
CA PHE A 237 -7.42 -8.42 -18.19
C PHE A 237 -8.57 -7.77 -18.94
N THR A 238 -9.72 -8.44 -19.00
CA THR A 238 -10.93 -7.93 -19.66
C THR A 238 -12.06 -7.67 -18.67
N ASN A 239 -12.04 -8.31 -17.51
CA ASN A 239 -13.13 -8.29 -16.54
C ASN A 239 -14.50 -8.68 -17.16
N SER A 240 -14.47 -9.51 -18.19
CA SER A 240 -15.70 -9.97 -18.83
C SER A 240 -16.52 -10.87 -17.92
N ALA A 241 -17.80 -11.04 -18.23
CA ALA A 241 -18.68 -11.92 -17.45
C ALA A 241 -18.20 -13.38 -17.40
N THR A 242 -17.44 -13.82 -18.41
CA THR A 242 -16.90 -15.18 -18.49
C THR A 242 -15.56 -15.37 -17.79
N ASP A 243 -14.90 -14.26 -17.39
CA ASP A 243 -13.64 -14.34 -16.68
C ASP A 243 -13.85 -14.89 -15.27
N LYS A 244 -13.13 -15.94 -14.92
CA LYS A 244 -13.15 -16.48 -13.55
C LYS A 244 -12.35 -15.64 -12.55
N LEU A 245 -11.46 -14.77 -13.02
CA LEU A 245 -10.74 -13.84 -12.19
C LEU A 245 -10.92 -12.42 -12.71
N LYS A 246 -11.42 -11.58 -11.87
CA LYS A 246 -11.64 -10.15 -12.10
C LYS A 246 -10.70 -9.34 -11.22
N ILE A 247 -10.26 -8.16 -11.68
CA ILE A 247 -9.35 -7.28 -10.95
C ILE A 247 -9.93 -5.86 -10.90
N ILE A 248 -9.96 -5.27 -9.71
CA ILE A 248 -10.54 -3.94 -9.47
C ILE A 248 -9.54 -3.09 -8.69
N PHE A 249 -9.22 -1.94 -9.23
CA PHE A 249 -8.41 -0.93 -8.59
C PHE A 249 -9.30 0.08 -7.85
N VAL A 250 -9.07 0.21 -6.55
CA VAL A 250 -9.72 1.15 -5.63
C VAL A 250 -8.66 2.18 -5.22
N PRO A 251 -8.48 3.27 -5.99
CA PRO A 251 -7.33 4.16 -5.87
C PRO A 251 -7.49 5.27 -4.83
N CYS A 252 -8.34 5.11 -3.85
CA CYS A 252 -8.64 6.14 -2.85
C CYS A 252 -8.26 5.72 -1.43
N TYR A 253 -8.19 6.70 -0.53
CA TYR A 253 -8.20 6.43 0.90
C TYR A 253 -9.58 5.94 1.32
N LEU A 254 -9.62 4.82 2.02
CA LEU A 254 -10.84 4.22 2.55
C LEU A 254 -11.03 4.70 3.99
N ASP A 255 -11.48 5.93 4.13
CA ASP A 255 -11.74 6.62 5.40
C ASP A 255 -13.24 6.70 5.78
N GLY A 256 -14.08 6.11 4.93
CA GLY A 256 -15.54 6.13 5.07
C GLY A 256 -16.24 7.20 4.24
N HIS A 257 -15.50 8.02 3.47
CA HIS A 257 -16.06 9.16 2.72
C HIS A 257 -15.58 9.19 1.26
N ASP A 258 -15.13 8.04 0.74
CA ASP A 258 -14.56 7.93 -0.61
C ASP A 258 -15.56 8.15 -1.76
N GLY A 259 -16.87 8.14 -1.47
CA GLY A 259 -17.93 8.37 -2.46
C GLY A 259 -18.44 7.13 -3.18
N ILE A 260 -17.80 5.98 -3.04
CA ILE A 260 -18.18 4.70 -3.66
C ILE A 260 -18.46 3.63 -2.58
N LEU A 261 -17.46 3.24 -1.83
CA LEU A 261 -17.56 2.23 -0.78
C LEU A 261 -18.07 2.83 0.54
N ASN A 262 -17.63 4.04 0.85
CA ASN A 262 -18.02 4.81 2.05
C ASN A 262 -17.87 4.00 3.35
N LYS A 263 -16.80 3.21 3.44
CA LYS A 263 -16.47 2.38 4.60
C LYS A 263 -14.98 2.55 4.93
N PRO A 264 -14.63 2.57 6.23
CA PRO A 264 -13.25 2.51 6.65
C PRO A 264 -12.56 1.23 6.15
N TYR A 265 -11.26 1.31 5.89
CA TYR A 265 -10.47 0.21 5.36
C TYR A 265 -10.66 -1.12 6.11
N TYR A 266 -10.58 -1.09 7.45
CA TYR A 266 -10.71 -2.33 8.25
C TYR A 266 -12.12 -2.92 8.22
N ASP A 267 -13.15 -2.08 8.04
CA ASP A 267 -14.52 -2.56 7.89
C ASP A 267 -14.75 -3.28 6.53
N LEU A 268 -13.90 -3.01 5.53
CA LEU A 268 -13.90 -3.72 4.25
C LEU A 268 -12.97 -4.92 4.28
N LEU A 269 -11.81 -4.80 4.95
CA LEU A 269 -10.78 -5.83 5.00
C LEU A 269 -11.30 -7.15 5.56
N ILE A 270 -12.17 -7.10 6.57
CA ILE A 270 -12.80 -8.28 7.17
C ILE A 270 -13.60 -9.12 6.15
N GLY A 271 -14.04 -8.52 5.04
CA GLY A 271 -14.75 -9.18 3.95
C GLY A 271 -13.86 -10.02 3.04
N MET A 272 -12.54 -9.83 3.08
CA MET A 272 -11.60 -10.56 2.24
C MET A 272 -11.39 -12.00 2.74
N ASP A 273 -11.09 -12.90 1.80
CA ASP A 273 -10.68 -14.26 2.10
C ASP A 273 -9.17 -14.36 2.30
N ALA A 274 -8.42 -13.49 1.61
CA ALA A 274 -6.98 -13.37 1.75
C ALA A 274 -6.52 -11.94 1.46
N THR A 275 -5.43 -11.55 2.12
CA THR A 275 -4.67 -10.34 1.81
C THR A 275 -3.24 -10.72 1.46
N VAL A 276 -2.69 -10.09 0.43
CA VAL A 276 -1.35 -10.40 -0.09
C VAL A 276 -0.55 -9.12 -0.13
N TYR A 277 0.56 -9.09 0.59
CA TYR A 277 1.46 -7.94 0.67
C TYR A 277 2.85 -8.34 0.17
N PRO A 278 3.08 -8.38 -1.16
CA PRO A 278 4.34 -8.85 -1.73
C PRO A 278 5.40 -7.73 -1.74
N SER A 279 5.50 -7.00 -0.63
CA SER A 279 6.45 -5.89 -0.51
C SER A 279 7.87 -6.37 -0.67
N TYR A 280 8.63 -5.69 -1.51
CA TYR A 280 10.08 -5.82 -1.58
C TYR A 280 10.77 -4.95 -0.53
N TYR A 281 10.23 -3.77 -0.30
CA TYR A 281 10.73 -2.81 0.66
C TYR A 281 9.63 -2.38 1.63
N GLU A 282 10.01 -2.18 2.91
CA GLU A 282 9.18 -1.83 4.04
C GLU A 282 8.09 -0.77 3.79
#